data_05787b0aa08470805257b14d22fb2004
#
_entry.id   05787b0aa08470805257b14d22fb2004
#
_cell.length_a   1.000
_cell.length_b   1.000
_cell.length_c   1.000
_cell.angle_alpha   90.00
_cell.angle_beta   90.00
_cell.angle_gamma   90.00
#
_symmetry.space_group_name_H-M   'P 1'
#
loop_
_entity.id
_entity.type
_entity.pdbx_description
1 polymer ?
#
loop_
_entity_poly.entity_id
_entity_poly.type
_entity_poly.pdbx_seq_one_letter_code
_entity_poly.pdbx_strand_id
1 'polypeptide(L)'
;MTKKNQRTVFWAVLLTVSLCAGCCGTKTPPASATATENAKCVRKTIYDYTLTTGKGGKLNLADYKGKVILIVNTATGCGFTPQYAPIEKMYRDYHARGLEILDIPCNQFGGQAPGTDDEIHDFCTLHFNTTFPQMKKADVNGPNELPLYTWLKSQKGFQGFDEHKYKSRLEAMFAKADPDWAKKPDIKWNFTKFVIDRKGNVAARFEPTADMAKIEECIKSLL
;
A
#
# COMPACT_ATOMS: atom_id res chain seq x y z
N MET A 1 -10.59 60.49 5.24
CA MET A 1 -9.31 61.22 5.24
C MET A 1 -8.24 60.16 5.23
N THR A 2 -7.36 60.00 4.34
CA THR A 2 -6.63 60.56 3.23
C THR A 2 -5.96 59.35 2.52
N LYS A 3 -6.20 59.05 1.30
CA LYS A 3 -5.60 59.36 -0.02
C LYS A 3 -4.10 59.05 -0.19
N LYS A 4 -3.85 58.25 -1.26
CA LYS A 4 -2.74 58.32 -2.25
C LYS A 4 -1.44 57.56 -1.88
N ASN A 5 -0.71 56.87 -2.77
CA ASN A 5 -0.43 57.17 -4.17
C ASN A 5 0.16 55.94 -4.90
N GLN A 6 -0.20 55.79 -6.18
CA GLN A 6 0.43 54.98 -7.22
C GLN A 6 1.83 55.49 -7.55
N ARG A 7 2.71 54.61 -8.01
CA ARG A 7 3.72 54.97 -9.02
C ARG A 7 4.08 53.77 -9.92
N THR A 8 3.58 53.84 -11.12
CA THR A 8 3.99 53.16 -12.34
C THR A 8 5.33 53.70 -12.80
N VAL A 9 6.26 52.85 -13.20
CA VAL A 9 7.42 53.23 -14.02
C VAL A 9 7.54 52.25 -15.18
N PHE A 10 7.22 52.77 -16.36
CA PHE A 10 7.54 52.24 -17.69
C PHE A 10 9.04 52.51 -17.99
N TRP A 11 9.74 51.52 -18.52
CA TRP A 11 10.94 51.77 -19.33
C TRP A 11 10.88 50.90 -20.58
N ALA A 12 10.68 51.53 -21.70
CA ALA A 12 10.95 51.04 -23.05
C ALA A 12 12.30 51.61 -23.51
N VAL A 13 12.99 50.91 -24.36
CA VAL A 13 14.05 51.41 -25.31
C VAL A 13 14.97 50.21 -25.60
N LEU A 14 15.46 49.89 -26.72
CA LEU A 14 15.49 50.24 -28.13
C LEU A 14 16.14 49.07 -28.93
N LEU A 15 15.66 48.84 -30.14
CA LEU A 15 16.30 47.98 -31.14
C LEU A 15 17.67 48.57 -31.58
N THR A 16 18.67 47.69 -31.79
CA THR A 16 19.70 47.94 -32.77
C THR A 16 19.92 46.69 -33.62
N VAL A 17 19.62 46.86 -34.90
CA VAL A 17 19.93 45.93 -35.99
C VAL A 17 21.39 46.19 -36.38
N SER A 18 22.19 45.13 -36.47
CA SER A 18 23.46 45.18 -37.19
C SER A 18 23.55 43.98 -38.14
N LEU A 19 23.44 44.27 -39.43
CA LEU A 19 23.79 43.35 -40.53
C LEU A 19 25.31 43.26 -40.65
N CYS A 20 25.82 42.04 -40.69
CA CYS A 20 27.08 41.78 -41.42
C CYS A 20 26.91 40.44 -42.18
N ALA A 21 27.01 40.58 -43.51
CA ALA A 21 27.09 39.47 -44.46
C ALA A 21 28.52 38.91 -44.52
N GLY A 22 28.66 37.61 -44.70
CA GLY A 22 29.96 37.02 -45.00
C GLY A 22 30.00 35.49 -45.04
N CYS A 23 29.83 34.93 -46.26
CA CYS A 23 30.44 33.74 -46.86
C CYS A 23 30.43 32.34 -46.19
N CYS A 24 29.67 31.49 -46.81
CA CYS A 24 30.04 30.20 -47.44
C CYS A 24 30.90 29.21 -46.63
N GLY A 25 30.32 28.06 -46.28
CA GLY A 25 31.05 26.90 -45.78
C GLY A 25 30.08 25.77 -45.48
N THR A 26 29.70 24.98 -46.50
CA THR A 26 28.92 23.75 -46.38
C THR A 26 29.71 22.69 -45.63
N LYS A 27 29.29 22.37 -44.40
CA LYS A 27 29.56 21.08 -43.76
C LYS A 27 28.30 20.63 -43.03
N THR A 28 27.61 19.67 -43.61
CA THR A 28 26.55 18.88 -42.96
C THR A 28 27.11 18.19 -41.73
N PRO A 29 26.56 18.37 -40.53
CA PRO A 29 26.84 17.48 -39.42
C PRO A 29 26.03 16.19 -39.59
N PRO A 30 26.57 15.05 -39.17
CA PRO A 30 25.85 13.79 -39.23
C PRO A 30 24.64 13.83 -38.30
N ALA A 31 23.52 13.31 -38.80
CA ALA A 31 22.30 13.11 -38.02
C ALA A 31 22.63 12.23 -36.81
N SER A 32 22.71 12.86 -35.66
CA SER A 32 22.67 12.16 -34.38
C SER A 32 21.25 11.60 -34.23
N ALA A 33 21.11 10.30 -34.46
CA ALA A 33 19.94 9.55 -34.12
C ALA A 33 19.79 9.61 -32.58
N THR A 34 18.95 10.51 -32.10
CA THR A 34 18.43 10.46 -30.76
C THR A 34 17.59 9.17 -30.66
N ALA A 35 18.24 8.12 -30.17
CA ALA A 35 17.53 6.96 -29.67
C ALA A 35 16.65 7.46 -28.51
N THR A 36 15.39 7.69 -28.81
CA THR A 36 14.34 7.86 -27.78
C THR A 36 14.22 6.51 -27.12
N GLU A 37 14.99 6.28 -26.05
CA GLU A 37 14.72 5.20 -25.13
C GLU A 37 13.30 5.43 -24.59
N ASN A 38 12.34 4.70 -25.16
CA ASN A 38 11.05 4.46 -24.54
C ASN A 38 11.33 3.74 -23.23
N ALA A 39 11.58 4.49 -22.16
CA ALA A 39 11.54 4.00 -20.81
C ALA A 39 10.11 3.53 -20.57
N LYS A 40 9.84 2.26 -20.88
CA LYS A 40 8.61 1.57 -20.55
C LYS A 40 8.46 1.72 -19.04
N CYS A 41 7.54 2.57 -18.60
CA CYS A 41 7.23 2.72 -17.19
C CYS A 41 6.80 1.35 -16.65
N VAL A 42 7.75 0.60 -16.07
CA VAL A 42 7.50 -0.73 -15.53
C VAL A 42 6.60 -0.52 -14.32
N ARG A 43 5.32 -0.83 -14.48
CA ARG A 43 4.35 -0.75 -13.39
C ARG A 43 4.75 -1.75 -12.30
N LYS A 44 5.07 -1.24 -11.11
CA LYS A 44 5.42 -2.04 -9.96
C LYS A 44 4.24 -2.93 -9.55
N THR A 45 4.52 -4.19 -9.25
CA THR A 45 3.54 -5.20 -8.81
C THR A 45 3.95 -5.74 -7.45
N ILE A 46 3.11 -6.61 -6.85
CA ILE A 46 3.45 -7.31 -5.60
C ILE A 46 4.75 -8.12 -5.73
N TYR A 47 5.06 -8.59 -6.93
CA TYR A 47 6.20 -9.48 -7.21
C TYR A 47 7.58 -8.79 -7.12
N ASP A 48 7.60 -7.46 -6.98
CA ASP A 48 8.83 -6.68 -6.81
C ASP A 48 9.27 -6.57 -5.33
N TYR A 49 8.58 -7.29 -4.42
CA TYR A 49 8.84 -7.21 -2.99
C TYR A 49 9.34 -8.54 -2.43
N THR A 50 10.20 -8.41 -1.41
CA THR A 50 10.67 -9.53 -0.59
C THR A 50 10.35 -9.22 0.86
N LEU A 51 9.77 -10.18 1.57
CA LEU A 51 9.47 -10.10 2.99
C LEU A 51 10.47 -10.90 3.82
N THR A 52 10.46 -10.67 5.12
CA THR A 52 11.15 -11.52 6.08
C THR A 52 10.08 -12.30 6.84
N THR A 53 10.21 -13.61 6.94
CA THR A 53 9.32 -14.45 7.75
C THR A 53 9.56 -14.23 9.23
N GLY A 54 8.62 -14.60 10.10
CA GLY A 54 8.79 -14.55 11.55
C GLY A 54 10.04 -15.30 12.05
N LYS A 55 10.44 -16.36 11.35
CA LYS A 55 11.67 -17.14 11.62
C LYS A 55 12.94 -16.57 10.98
N GLY A 56 12.88 -15.36 10.41
CA GLY A 56 14.03 -14.65 9.83
C GLY A 56 14.39 -15.04 8.39
N GLY A 57 13.70 -15.99 7.78
CA GLY A 57 13.90 -16.36 6.38
C GLY A 57 13.44 -15.28 5.41
N LYS A 58 13.96 -15.30 4.17
CA LYS A 58 13.48 -14.42 3.10
C LYS A 58 12.38 -15.12 2.30
N LEU A 59 11.33 -14.35 1.99
CA LEU A 59 10.21 -14.78 1.18
C LEU A 59 10.07 -13.83 0.01
N ASN A 60 10.37 -14.29 -1.20
CA ASN A 60 10.25 -13.49 -2.41
C ASN A 60 8.81 -13.59 -2.93
N LEU A 61 8.11 -12.47 -3.04
CA LEU A 61 6.72 -12.50 -3.51
C LEU A 61 6.59 -12.86 -5.00
N ALA A 62 7.69 -12.84 -5.76
CA ALA A 62 7.71 -13.40 -7.12
C ALA A 62 7.43 -14.92 -7.16
N ASP A 63 7.67 -15.64 -6.06
CA ASP A 63 7.41 -17.08 -5.97
C ASP A 63 5.90 -17.39 -5.94
N TYR A 64 5.08 -16.37 -5.66
CA TYR A 64 3.61 -16.45 -5.66
C TYR A 64 2.95 -16.00 -6.98
N LYS A 65 3.71 -15.88 -8.08
CA LYS A 65 3.13 -15.57 -9.40
C LYS A 65 2.01 -16.54 -9.78
N GLY A 66 0.90 -15.99 -10.24
CA GLY A 66 -0.27 -16.78 -10.60
C GLY A 66 -1.17 -17.19 -9.42
N LYS A 67 -0.83 -16.77 -8.20
CA LYS A 67 -1.65 -16.99 -7.00
C LYS A 67 -2.49 -15.75 -6.68
N VAL A 68 -3.61 -15.95 -6.00
CA VAL A 68 -4.34 -14.91 -5.30
C VAL A 68 -3.74 -14.76 -3.92
N ILE A 69 -3.42 -13.54 -3.47
CA ILE A 69 -2.77 -13.32 -2.19
C ILE A 69 -3.65 -12.43 -1.31
N LEU A 70 -3.93 -12.88 -0.08
CA LEU A 70 -4.51 -12.06 0.97
C LEU A 70 -3.39 -11.58 1.90
N ILE A 71 -3.18 -10.28 2.00
CA ILE A 71 -2.24 -9.66 2.93
C ILE A 71 -3.04 -9.02 4.06
N VAL A 72 -2.69 -9.30 5.31
CA VAL A 72 -3.39 -8.78 6.48
C VAL A 72 -2.40 -8.32 7.54
N ASN A 73 -2.61 -7.12 8.12
CA ASN A 73 -1.88 -6.69 9.31
C ASN A 73 -2.66 -7.10 10.56
N THR A 74 -2.02 -7.80 11.47
CA THR A 74 -2.69 -8.50 12.56
C THR A 74 -2.19 -8.08 13.94
N ALA A 75 -2.91 -8.52 14.97
CA ALA A 75 -2.52 -8.35 16.36
C ALA A 75 -3.20 -9.42 17.24
N THR A 76 -2.54 -9.81 18.32
CA THR A 76 -3.02 -10.84 19.26
C THR A 76 -4.00 -10.33 20.32
N GLY A 77 -3.97 -9.02 20.65
CA GLY A 77 -4.78 -8.39 21.67
C GLY A 77 -5.87 -7.46 21.14
N CYS A 78 -6.33 -7.63 19.90
CA CYS A 78 -7.29 -6.76 19.23
C CYS A 78 -8.74 -7.30 19.35
N GLY A 79 -9.73 -6.40 19.38
CA GLY A 79 -11.13 -6.81 19.27
C GLY A 79 -11.49 -7.53 17.96
N PHE A 80 -10.65 -7.41 16.93
CA PHE A 80 -10.77 -8.13 15.67
C PHE A 80 -9.95 -9.42 15.58
N THR A 81 -9.18 -9.78 16.61
CA THR A 81 -8.38 -11.03 16.65
C THR A 81 -9.18 -12.29 16.31
N PRO A 82 -10.48 -12.42 16.67
CA PRO A 82 -11.28 -13.56 16.23
C PRO A 82 -11.39 -13.75 14.72
N GLN A 83 -11.03 -12.75 13.91
CA GLN A 83 -11.00 -12.90 12.44
C GLN A 83 -9.92 -13.88 11.94
N TYR A 84 -8.95 -14.26 12.78
CA TYR A 84 -8.03 -15.34 12.43
C TYR A 84 -8.76 -16.64 12.06
N ALA A 85 -9.85 -16.98 12.77
CA ALA A 85 -10.61 -18.20 12.49
C ALA A 85 -11.21 -18.24 11.06
N PRO A 86 -11.99 -17.26 10.58
CA PRO A 86 -12.45 -17.26 9.20
C PRO A 86 -11.33 -17.07 8.18
N ILE A 87 -10.23 -16.40 8.51
CA ILE A 87 -9.05 -16.28 7.62
C ILE A 87 -8.40 -17.67 7.44
N GLU A 88 -8.16 -18.41 8.52
CA GLU A 88 -7.63 -19.76 8.44
C GLU A 88 -8.57 -20.70 7.68
N LYS A 89 -9.89 -20.58 7.91
CA LYS A 89 -10.86 -21.35 7.13
C LYS A 89 -10.71 -21.09 5.63
N MET A 90 -10.64 -19.84 5.20
CA MET A 90 -10.42 -19.50 3.79
C MET A 90 -9.11 -20.09 3.26
N TYR A 91 -8.03 -20.07 4.05
CA TYR A 91 -6.76 -20.66 3.64
C TYR A 91 -6.90 -22.17 3.38
N ARG A 92 -7.49 -22.90 4.30
CA ARG A 92 -7.73 -24.35 4.13
C ARG A 92 -8.61 -24.67 2.94
N ASP A 93 -9.68 -23.90 2.74
CA ASP A 93 -10.64 -24.17 1.67
C ASP A 93 -10.08 -23.85 0.27
N TYR A 94 -9.17 -22.85 0.16
CA TYR A 94 -8.78 -22.32 -1.14
C TYR A 94 -7.28 -22.36 -1.44
N HIS A 95 -6.41 -22.75 -0.50
CA HIS A 95 -4.96 -22.87 -0.75
C HIS A 95 -4.63 -23.78 -1.93
N ALA A 96 -5.25 -24.96 -2.00
CA ALA A 96 -5.07 -25.88 -3.11
C ALA A 96 -5.53 -25.31 -4.47
N ARG A 97 -6.41 -24.31 -4.44
CA ARG A 97 -6.89 -23.57 -5.63
C ARG A 97 -6.05 -22.35 -5.97
N GLY A 98 -5.04 -22.06 -5.18
CA GLY A 98 -4.08 -21.00 -5.42
C GLY A 98 -4.28 -19.74 -4.58
N LEU A 99 -4.93 -19.82 -3.42
CA LEU A 99 -4.92 -18.76 -2.42
C LEU A 99 -3.65 -18.87 -1.56
N GLU A 100 -2.98 -17.75 -1.36
CA GLU A 100 -1.95 -17.57 -0.34
C GLU A 100 -2.37 -16.49 0.66
N ILE A 101 -1.96 -16.63 1.91
CA ILE A 101 -2.22 -15.64 2.96
C ILE A 101 -0.90 -15.24 3.60
N LEU A 102 -0.67 -13.94 3.73
CA LEU A 102 0.50 -13.36 4.37
C LEU A 102 0.06 -12.59 5.61
N ASP A 103 0.35 -13.14 6.76
CA ASP A 103 0.09 -12.54 8.06
C ASP A 103 1.28 -11.64 8.46
N ILE A 104 1.04 -10.34 8.66
CA ILE A 104 2.07 -9.37 9.04
C ILE A 104 1.67 -8.75 10.38
N PRO A 105 2.16 -9.26 11.51
CA PRO A 105 1.85 -8.69 12.81
C PRO A 105 2.30 -7.23 12.90
N CYS A 106 1.48 -6.37 13.54
CA CYS A 106 1.75 -4.95 13.68
C CYS A 106 1.38 -4.44 15.08
N ASN A 107 2.32 -3.74 15.73
CA ASN A 107 2.12 -3.22 17.09
C ASN A 107 1.74 -1.73 17.15
N GLN A 108 1.52 -1.07 16.00
CA GLN A 108 1.26 0.38 15.95
C GLN A 108 -0.14 0.79 16.47
N PHE A 109 -1.08 -0.14 16.54
CA PHE A 109 -2.47 0.15 16.92
C PHE A 109 -2.73 -0.26 18.37
N GLY A 110 -2.49 0.67 19.29
CA GLY A 110 -2.73 0.49 20.71
C GLY A 110 -1.82 -0.53 21.40
N GLY A 111 -0.66 -0.87 20.82
CA GLY A 111 0.26 -1.85 21.39
C GLY A 111 -0.31 -3.27 21.47
N GLN A 112 -1.20 -3.64 20.55
CA GLN A 112 -1.98 -4.88 20.62
C GLN A 112 -1.25 -6.13 20.09
N ALA A 113 0.01 -6.00 19.65
CA ALA A 113 0.88 -7.11 19.29
C ALA A 113 2.26 -6.97 19.98
N PRO A 114 2.33 -6.98 21.32
CA PRO A 114 3.57 -6.68 22.05
C PRO A 114 4.58 -7.83 21.98
N GLY A 115 4.14 -9.08 21.82
CA GLY A 115 4.98 -10.27 21.81
C GLY A 115 6.07 -10.27 20.74
N THR A 116 7.06 -11.14 20.88
CA THR A 116 8.02 -11.49 19.82
C THR A 116 7.34 -12.17 18.65
N ASP A 117 8.03 -12.35 17.52
CA ASP A 117 7.49 -13.06 16.37
C ASP A 117 7.11 -14.52 16.73
N ASP A 118 7.93 -15.19 17.57
CA ASP A 118 7.65 -16.55 18.02
C ASP A 118 6.44 -16.60 18.97
N GLU A 119 6.33 -15.69 19.94
CA GLU A 119 5.18 -15.63 20.85
C GLU A 119 3.87 -15.35 20.10
N ILE A 120 3.90 -14.51 19.07
CA ILE A 120 2.74 -14.25 18.21
C ILE A 120 2.39 -15.51 17.40
N HIS A 121 3.39 -16.19 16.85
CA HIS A 121 3.20 -17.44 16.11
C HIS A 121 2.54 -18.52 16.98
N ASP A 122 3.08 -18.73 18.18
CA ASP A 122 2.54 -19.71 19.13
C ASP A 122 1.09 -19.36 19.52
N PHE A 123 0.83 -18.09 19.79
CA PHE A 123 -0.54 -17.64 20.07
C PHE A 123 -1.51 -17.96 18.92
N CYS A 124 -1.15 -17.63 17.69
CA CYS A 124 -1.99 -17.85 16.52
C CYS A 124 -2.21 -19.34 16.26
N THR A 125 -1.17 -20.14 16.40
CA THR A 125 -1.23 -21.59 16.22
C THR A 125 -2.08 -22.26 17.30
N LEU A 126 -1.90 -21.91 18.57
CA LEU A 126 -2.60 -22.52 19.69
C LEU A 126 -4.07 -22.12 19.75
N HIS A 127 -4.40 -20.86 19.44
CA HIS A 127 -5.77 -20.37 19.58
C HIS A 127 -6.63 -20.47 18.33
N PHE A 128 -6.00 -20.43 17.13
CA PHE A 128 -6.70 -20.39 15.86
C PHE A 128 -6.29 -21.49 14.89
N ASN A 129 -5.29 -22.34 15.26
CA ASN A 129 -4.72 -23.39 14.40
C ASN A 129 -4.26 -22.84 13.06
N THR A 130 -3.66 -21.62 13.03
CA THR A 130 -3.19 -21.00 11.79
C THR A 130 -2.10 -21.82 11.12
N THR A 131 -2.22 -22.00 9.80
CA THR A 131 -1.29 -22.79 8.99
C THR A 131 -0.63 -21.96 7.88
N PHE A 132 -1.12 -20.76 7.62
CA PHE A 132 -0.51 -19.84 6.66
C PHE A 132 0.77 -19.17 7.22
N PRO A 133 1.69 -18.71 6.34
CA PRO A 133 2.96 -18.14 6.76
C PRO A 133 2.78 -16.79 7.49
N GLN A 134 3.42 -16.69 8.66
CA GLN A 134 3.56 -15.44 9.40
C GLN A 134 4.86 -14.75 8.99
N MET A 135 4.76 -13.46 8.70
CA MET A 135 5.91 -12.59 8.43
C MET A 135 6.42 -11.98 9.74
N LYS A 136 7.64 -11.46 9.70
CA LYS A 136 8.20 -10.67 10.79
C LYS A 136 7.29 -9.49 11.07
N LYS A 137 7.08 -9.20 12.36
CA LYS A 137 6.34 -8.02 12.83
C LYS A 137 6.91 -6.74 12.22
N ALA A 138 6.04 -5.87 11.68
CA ALA A 138 6.45 -4.68 10.95
C ALA A 138 5.49 -3.51 11.15
N ASP A 139 6.01 -2.31 10.89
CA ASP A 139 5.19 -1.10 10.81
C ASP A 139 4.49 -1.03 9.44
N VAL A 140 3.24 -0.57 9.47
CA VAL A 140 2.37 -0.42 8.28
C VAL A 140 2.10 1.04 7.94
N ASN A 141 2.51 1.97 8.80
CA ASN A 141 2.42 3.42 8.62
C ASN A 141 3.68 4.12 9.14
N GLY A 142 3.95 5.32 8.59
CA GLY A 142 5.01 6.20 9.05
C GLY A 142 6.37 5.91 8.43
N PRO A 143 7.46 6.56 8.95
CA PRO A 143 8.76 6.56 8.29
C PRO A 143 9.45 5.19 8.24
N ASN A 144 9.09 4.27 9.15
CA ASN A 144 9.65 2.93 9.22
C ASN A 144 8.73 1.86 8.63
N GLU A 145 7.66 2.27 7.93
CA GLU A 145 6.72 1.30 7.36
C GLU A 145 7.38 0.37 6.34
N LEU A 146 6.91 -0.85 6.32
CA LEU A 146 7.34 -1.82 5.32
C LEU A 146 7.06 -1.29 3.91
N PRO A 147 8.04 -1.21 2.98
CA PRO A 147 7.85 -0.65 1.64
C PRO A 147 6.69 -1.25 0.85
N LEU A 148 6.33 -2.49 1.16
CA LEU A 148 5.14 -3.13 0.63
C LEU A 148 3.87 -2.35 0.99
N TYR A 149 3.71 -1.85 2.24
CA TYR A 149 2.53 -1.10 2.65
C TYR A 149 2.45 0.28 2.01
N THR A 150 3.59 0.96 1.77
CA THR A 150 3.62 2.19 0.97
C THR A 150 2.98 1.97 -0.39
N TRP A 151 3.38 0.87 -1.06
CA TRP A 151 2.82 0.52 -2.37
C TRP A 151 1.35 0.11 -2.28
N LEU A 152 0.97 -0.78 -1.37
CA LEU A 152 -0.42 -1.22 -1.21
C LEU A 152 -1.36 -0.03 -0.99
N LYS A 153 -1.00 0.89 -0.10
CA LYS A 153 -1.77 2.11 0.19
C LYS A 153 -1.87 3.05 -1.02
N SER A 154 -0.84 3.10 -1.87
CA SER A 154 -0.86 3.89 -3.11
C SER A 154 -1.79 3.31 -4.18
N GLN A 155 -2.03 1.98 -4.16
CA GLN A 155 -2.92 1.30 -5.10
C GLN A 155 -4.39 1.39 -4.66
N LYS A 156 -4.65 1.23 -3.36
CA LYS A 156 -5.99 1.30 -2.76
C LYS A 156 -5.92 2.03 -1.42
N GLY A 157 -6.44 3.26 -1.41
CA GLY A 157 -6.61 4.06 -0.20
C GLY A 157 -7.72 3.53 0.72
N PHE A 158 -7.98 4.26 1.81
CA PHE A 158 -9.06 3.95 2.74
C PHE A 158 -10.43 4.03 2.02
N GLN A 159 -11.28 3.03 2.24
CA GLN A 159 -12.58 2.89 1.56
C GLN A 159 -13.79 3.15 2.48
N GLY A 160 -13.55 3.53 3.73
CA GLY A 160 -14.61 3.64 4.75
C GLY A 160 -14.73 2.37 5.58
N PHE A 161 -15.36 2.51 6.75
CA PHE A 161 -15.72 1.38 7.59
C PHE A 161 -17.12 0.87 7.24
N ASP A 162 -17.27 -0.45 7.07
CA ASP A 162 -18.58 -1.10 6.94
C ASP A 162 -19.35 -1.03 8.28
N GLU A 163 -20.67 -1.30 8.23
CA GLU A 163 -21.50 -1.37 9.42
C GLU A 163 -21.01 -2.48 10.35
N HIS A 164 -20.59 -2.08 11.55
CA HIS A 164 -20.02 -2.97 12.56
C HIS A 164 -20.10 -2.32 13.95
N LYS A 165 -20.19 -3.13 15.02
CA LYS A 165 -20.26 -2.63 16.41
C LYS A 165 -19.12 -1.69 16.83
N TYR A 166 -17.97 -1.73 16.14
CA TYR A 166 -16.82 -0.88 16.43
C TYR A 166 -16.72 0.34 15.51
N LYS A 167 -17.55 0.47 14.46
CA LYS A 167 -17.46 1.56 13.47
C LYS A 167 -17.46 2.93 14.11
N SER A 168 -18.53 3.29 14.81
CA SER A 168 -18.69 4.62 15.40
C SER A 168 -17.56 4.96 16.38
N ARG A 169 -17.06 3.96 17.14
CA ARG A 169 -15.94 4.16 18.05
C ARG A 169 -14.64 4.46 17.31
N LEU A 170 -14.36 3.73 16.23
CA LEU A 170 -13.17 3.96 15.39
C LEU A 170 -13.24 5.33 14.72
N GLU A 171 -14.37 5.67 14.09
CA GLU A 171 -14.58 6.97 13.44
C GLU A 171 -14.40 8.13 14.42
N ALA A 172 -15.01 8.07 15.61
CA ALA A 172 -14.87 9.10 16.63
C ALA A 172 -13.42 9.25 17.12
N MET A 173 -12.71 8.13 17.27
CA MET A 173 -11.30 8.14 17.69
C MET A 173 -10.41 8.81 16.65
N PHE A 174 -10.58 8.48 15.37
CA PHE A 174 -9.79 9.08 14.29
C PHE A 174 -10.16 10.54 14.05
N ALA A 175 -11.44 10.90 14.05
CA ALA A 175 -11.89 12.27 13.87
C ALA A 175 -11.39 13.22 14.97
N LYS A 176 -11.24 12.72 16.19
CA LYS A 176 -10.65 13.46 17.31
C LYS A 176 -9.16 13.75 17.11
N ALA A 177 -8.43 12.80 16.51
CA ALA A 177 -6.99 12.91 16.30
C ALA A 177 -6.66 13.76 15.06
N ASP A 178 -7.46 13.66 13.99
CA ASP A 178 -7.22 14.31 12.70
C ASP A 178 -8.53 14.47 11.92
N PRO A 179 -9.01 15.71 11.67
CA PRO A 179 -10.24 15.94 10.90
C PRO A 179 -10.21 15.36 9.49
N ASP A 180 -9.03 15.23 8.89
CA ASP A 180 -8.84 14.72 7.53
C ASP A 180 -8.46 13.23 7.47
N TRP A 181 -8.59 12.51 8.59
CA TRP A 181 -8.17 11.12 8.71
C TRP A 181 -8.72 10.20 7.59
N ALA A 182 -9.96 10.39 7.18
CA ALA A 182 -10.61 9.55 6.17
C ALA A 182 -10.05 9.77 4.76
N LYS A 183 -9.43 10.92 4.49
CA LYS A 183 -8.81 11.25 3.20
C LYS A 183 -7.42 10.64 3.02
N LYS A 184 -6.79 10.22 4.12
CA LYS A 184 -5.43 9.65 4.11
C LYS A 184 -5.47 8.16 3.78
N PRO A 185 -4.54 7.64 2.96
CA PRO A 185 -4.53 6.24 2.56
C PRO A 185 -4.05 5.29 3.68
N ASP A 186 -3.55 5.81 4.80
CA ASP A 186 -2.98 5.05 5.90
C ASP A 186 -3.87 3.90 6.37
N ILE A 187 -3.25 2.85 6.86
CA ILE A 187 -3.93 1.77 7.56
C ILE A 187 -4.54 2.34 8.84
N LYS A 188 -5.84 2.14 9.03
CA LYS A 188 -6.55 2.72 10.16
C LYS A 188 -6.48 1.84 11.41
N TRP A 189 -6.50 0.52 11.26
CA TRP A 189 -6.50 -0.38 12.40
C TRP A 189 -5.93 -1.76 12.03
N ASN A 190 -5.73 -2.61 13.04
CA ASN A 190 -5.39 -4.02 12.84
C ASN A 190 -6.49 -4.72 12.03
N PHE A 191 -6.11 -5.76 11.29
CA PHE A 191 -6.96 -6.54 10.41
C PHE A 191 -7.48 -5.79 9.17
N THR A 192 -6.75 -4.78 8.68
CA THR A 192 -6.91 -4.27 7.32
C THR A 192 -6.34 -5.30 6.34
N LYS A 193 -7.05 -5.56 5.26
CA LYS A 193 -6.73 -6.62 4.30
C LYS A 193 -6.60 -6.06 2.90
N PHE A 194 -5.63 -6.60 2.14
CA PHE A 194 -5.50 -6.35 0.70
C PHE A 194 -5.59 -7.67 -0.04
N VAL A 195 -6.41 -7.72 -1.07
CA VAL A 195 -6.50 -8.87 -1.97
C VAL A 195 -5.74 -8.55 -3.25
N ILE A 196 -4.82 -9.43 -3.62
CA ILE A 196 -3.98 -9.32 -4.81
C ILE A 196 -4.45 -10.35 -5.83
N ASP A 197 -4.62 -9.94 -7.08
CA ASP A 197 -5.00 -10.83 -8.18
C ASP A 197 -3.82 -11.70 -8.67
N ARG A 198 -4.10 -12.68 -9.53
CA ARG A 198 -3.10 -13.59 -10.11
C ARG A 198 -2.04 -12.87 -10.97
N LYS A 199 -2.25 -11.60 -11.32
CA LYS A 199 -1.30 -10.78 -12.09
C LYS A 199 -0.43 -9.90 -11.18
N GLY A 200 -0.66 -9.95 -9.86
CA GLY A 200 0.08 -9.18 -8.88
C GLY A 200 -0.44 -7.76 -8.66
N ASN A 201 -1.64 -7.42 -9.11
CA ASN A 201 -2.27 -6.13 -8.86
C ASN A 201 -3.15 -6.16 -7.61
N VAL A 202 -3.29 -5.02 -6.94
CA VAL A 202 -4.22 -4.89 -5.80
C VAL A 202 -5.66 -4.83 -6.34
N ALA A 203 -6.40 -5.91 -6.16
CA ALA A 203 -7.80 -6.02 -6.56
C ALA A 203 -8.74 -5.28 -5.58
N ALA A 204 -8.54 -5.48 -4.27
CA ALA A 204 -9.39 -4.88 -3.25
C ALA A 204 -8.61 -4.54 -1.98
N ARG A 205 -9.16 -3.61 -1.19
CA ARG A 205 -8.80 -3.33 0.19
C ARG A 205 -10.07 -3.44 1.05
N PHE A 206 -9.96 -4.06 2.21
CA PHE A 206 -11.03 -4.21 3.19
C PHE A 206 -10.54 -3.74 4.55
N GLU A 207 -11.32 -2.89 5.19
CA GLU A 207 -11.07 -2.47 6.55
C GLU A 207 -11.50 -3.57 7.55
N PRO A 208 -11.05 -3.51 8.81
CA PRO A 208 -11.36 -4.58 9.78
C PRO A 208 -12.85 -4.80 10.05
N THR A 209 -13.69 -3.80 9.75
CA THR A 209 -15.14 -3.87 9.91
C THR A 209 -15.85 -4.60 8.76
N ALA A 210 -15.16 -4.90 7.67
CA ALA A 210 -15.73 -5.58 6.53
C ALA A 210 -16.21 -7.00 6.89
N ASP A 211 -17.36 -7.39 6.32
CA ASP A 211 -17.88 -8.74 6.43
C ASP A 211 -16.91 -9.74 5.77
N MET A 212 -16.56 -10.78 6.51
CA MET A 212 -15.65 -11.82 6.02
C MET A 212 -16.23 -12.57 4.80
N ALA A 213 -17.56 -12.66 4.67
CA ALA A 213 -18.21 -13.24 3.50
C ALA A 213 -17.92 -12.43 2.21
N LYS A 214 -17.91 -11.09 2.28
CA LYS A 214 -17.55 -10.24 1.14
C LYS A 214 -16.09 -10.44 0.72
N ILE A 215 -15.20 -10.64 1.69
CA ILE A 215 -13.78 -10.89 1.43
C ILE A 215 -13.61 -12.24 0.74
N GLU A 216 -14.27 -13.26 1.25
CA GLU A 216 -14.28 -14.61 0.67
C GLU A 216 -14.82 -14.59 -0.77
N GLU A 217 -15.91 -13.87 -1.02
CA GLU A 217 -16.51 -13.73 -2.34
C GLU A 217 -15.55 -13.05 -3.34
N CYS A 218 -14.87 -11.99 -2.90
CA CYS A 218 -13.83 -11.34 -3.69
C CYS A 218 -12.70 -12.32 -4.03
N ILE A 219 -12.19 -13.06 -3.07
CA ILE A 219 -11.14 -14.07 -3.27
C ILE A 219 -11.62 -15.14 -4.27
N LYS A 220 -12.82 -15.69 -4.09
CA LYS A 220 -13.39 -16.71 -4.98
C LYS A 220 -13.52 -16.24 -6.42
N SER A 221 -13.83 -14.97 -6.63
CA SER A 221 -13.96 -14.38 -7.98
C SER A 221 -12.63 -14.27 -8.73
N LEU A 222 -11.49 -14.34 -8.00
CA LEU A 222 -10.14 -14.22 -8.54
C LEU A 222 -9.43 -15.58 -8.68
N LEU A 223 -9.95 -16.64 -8.01
CA LEU A 223 -9.42 -18.01 -8.07
C LEU A 223 -9.86 -18.77 -9.31
#